data_76847d176f8d67d8d92f23d68823c5d5
#
_entry.id   76847d176f8d67d8d92f23d68823c5d5
#
_cell.length_a   1.000
_cell.length_b   1.000
_cell.length_c   1.000
_cell.angle_alpha   90.00
_cell.angle_beta   90.00
_cell.angle_gamma   90.00
#
_symmetry.space_group_name_H-M   'P 1'
#
loop_
_entity.id
_entity.type
_entity.pdbx_description
1 polymer ?
#
loop_
_entity_poly.entity_id
_entity_poly.type
_entity_poly.pdbx_seq_one_letter_code
_entity_poly.pdbx_strand_id
1 'polypeptide(L)'
;MKKYRLFGVISIIFLCIGLTYKYFQTDTFYMIKLGDFIYHHGIDFFDHYCWVTKLPYTYPHWLYDLFIYLIYSKSGYFGIYVSTIVTYIILCLFIYYVSLKLIKNEFFSLVLSIVCVFRLSMFAVARAQLISLIGFVLEFYFICRLVETGKKKYSIFLFLICLLIANVHATVWPFFFILFLPFFGEYICAEYLKVQKNFKLKIEKVSHIRLLSITFGISLFLGIFSPSKICYTYIFRIMVGDSQKYLLEHFPLTVIEHPYFLIMILILCVVLIFTSPKIYLRELFM
;
A
#
# COMPACT_ATOMS: atom_id res chain seq x y z
N MET A 1 14.44 22.03 16.79
CA MET A 1 14.17 21.08 15.71
C MET A 1 14.33 19.62 16.13
N LYS A 2 15.53 19.08 16.51
CA LYS A 2 15.68 17.66 16.89
C LYS A 2 14.75 17.18 18.01
N LYS A 3 14.45 18.03 19.00
CA LYS A 3 13.59 17.72 20.16
C LYS A 3 12.14 17.47 19.74
N TYR A 4 11.58 18.24 18.81
CA TYR A 4 10.21 18.07 18.32
C TYR A 4 10.05 16.81 17.48
N ARG A 5 11.07 16.42 16.69
CA ARG A 5 11.06 15.16 15.94
C ARG A 5 11.02 13.96 16.86
N LEU A 6 11.85 13.97 17.92
CA LEU A 6 11.85 12.87 18.89
C LEU A 6 10.48 12.75 19.57
N PHE A 7 9.90 13.89 20.00
CA PHE A 7 8.58 13.89 20.60
C PHE A 7 7.49 13.35 19.64
N GLY A 8 7.54 13.75 18.36
CA GLY A 8 6.63 13.25 17.33
C GLY A 8 6.75 11.73 17.14
N VAL A 9 7.96 11.21 17.07
CA VAL A 9 8.19 9.75 16.95
C VAL A 9 7.64 9.00 18.17
N ILE A 10 7.92 9.49 19.38
CA ILE A 10 7.41 8.89 20.62
C ILE A 10 5.88 8.90 20.64
N SER A 11 5.24 10.02 20.27
CA SER A 11 3.78 10.14 20.21
C SER A 11 3.17 9.14 19.23
N ILE A 12 3.74 8.98 18.03
CA ILE A 12 3.29 8.01 17.04
C ILE A 12 3.37 6.59 17.61
N ILE A 13 4.49 6.23 18.25
CA ILE A 13 4.66 4.89 18.83
C ILE A 13 3.58 4.60 19.88
N PHE A 14 3.36 5.52 20.84
CA PHE A 14 2.33 5.33 21.85
C PHE A 14 0.92 5.23 21.28
N LEU A 15 0.59 6.06 20.28
CA LEU A 15 -0.70 5.99 19.59
C LEU A 15 -0.87 4.63 18.87
N CYS A 16 0.15 4.14 18.17
CA CYS A 16 0.09 2.85 17.51
C CYS A 16 -0.14 1.70 18.49
N ILE A 17 0.54 1.70 19.65
CA ILE A 17 0.34 0.69 20.69
C ILE A 17 -1.09 0.76 21.23
N GLY A 18 -1.61 1.97 21.47
CA GLY A 18 -2.96 2.15 22.03
C GLY A 18 -4.09 1.81 21.05
N LEU A 19 -3.84 1.96 19.75
CA LEU A 19 -4.86 1.77 18.70
C LEU A 19 -4.82 0.39 18.04
N THR A 20 -3.80 -0.44 18.30
CA THR A 20 -3.75 -1.80 17.75
C THR A 20 -4.79 -2.69 18.42
N TYR A 21 -5.60 -3.36 17.60
CA TYR A 21 -6.62 -4.27 18.10
C TYR A 21 -6.04 -5.48 18.81
N LYS A 22 -6.66 -5.84 19.96
CA LYS A 22 -6.25 -7.00 20.78
C LYS A 22 -6.92 -8.31 20.36
N TYR A 23 -7.83 -8.27 19.41
CA TYR A 23 -8.49 -9.47 18.89
C TYR A 23 -7.95 -9.85 17.51
N PHE A 24 -8.06 -11.13 17.18
CA PHE A 24 -7.68 -11.66 15.88
C PHE A 24 -8.93 -11.88 15.03
N GLN A 25 -8.80 -11.58 13.75
CA GLN A 25 -9.83 -11.88 12.76
C GLN A 25 -9.76 -13.36 12.35
N THR A 26 -10.85 -13.90 11.83
CA THR A 26 -10.89 -15.28 11.31
C THR A 26 -9.79 -15.58 10.31
N ASP A 27 -9.47 -14.62 9.45
CA ASP A 27 -8.40 -14.75 8.46
C ASP A 27 -7.03 -15.01 9.10
N THR A 28 -6.75 -14.42 10.27
CA THR A 28 -5.48 -14.66 10.98
C THR A 28 -5.29 -16.14 11.32
N PHE A 29 -6.34 -16.81 11.76
CA PHE A 29 -6.28 -18.26 12.09
C PHE A 29 -6.08 -19.08 10.83
N TYR A 30 -6.76 -18.73 9.74
CA TYR A 30 -6.60 -19.39 8.45
C TYR A 30 -5.17 -19.23 7.92
N MET A 31 -4.61 -18.03 7.97
CA MET A 31 -3.23 -17.75 7.55
C MET A 31 -2.19 -18.54 8.36
N ILE A 32 -2.40 -18.68 9.69
CA ILE A 32 -1.52 -19.52 10.52
C ILE A 32 -1.55 -20.97 10.05
N LYS A 33 -2.73 -21.51 9.77
CA LYS A 33 -2.91 -22.89 9.30
C LYS A 33 -2.30 -23.11 7.91
N LEU A 34 -2.49 -22.16 7.00
CA LEU A 34 -1.83 -22.20 5.68
C LEU A 34 -0.31 -22.12 5.80
N GLY A 35 0.19 -21.25 6.68
CA GLY A 35 1.62 -21.13 6.94
C GLY A 35 2.22 -22.42 7.53
N ASP A 36 1.51 -23.09 8.42
CA ASP A 36 1.87 -24.40 8.96
C ASP A 36 1.97 -25.45 7.82
N PHE A 37 0.95 -25.49 6.96
CA PHE A 37 0.93 -26.39 5.81
C PHE A 37 2.10 -26.11 4.85
N ILE A 38 2.30 -24.83 4.48
CA ILE A 38 3.40 -24.43 3.60
C ILE A 38 4.76 -24.81 4.19
N TYR A 39 4.94 -24.63 5.48
CA TYR A 39 6.20 -24.95 6.16
C TYR A 39 6.55 -26.45 6.10
N HIS A 40 5.56 -27.33 6.24
CA HIS A 40 5.79 -28.77 6.30
C HIS A 40 5.66 -29.48 4.95
N HIS A 41 4.84 -28.96 4.03
CA HIS A 41 4.48 -29.66 2.78
C HIS A 41 4.78 -28.86 1.50
N GLY A 42 5.06 -27.56 1.64
CA GLY A 42 5.21 -26.68 0.47
C GLY A 42 3.86 -26.21 -0.09
N ILE A 43 3.88 -25.67 -1.32
CA ILE A 43 2.69 -25.16 -2.03
C ILE A 43 2.25 -26.18 -3.06
N ASP A 44 1.03 -26.68 -2.96
CA ASP A 44 0.46 -27.71 -3.85
C ASP A 44 -0.76 -27.21 -4.65
N PHE A 45 -1.18 -25.95 -4.44
CA PHE A 45 -2.30 -25.31 -5.11
C PHE A 45 -3.69 -25.88 -4.84
N PHE A 46 -3.88 -26.58 -3.71
CA PHE A 46 -5.17 -27.07 -3.25
C PHE A 46 -5.55 -26.46 -1.90
N ASP A 47 -6.88 -26.35 -1.66
CA ASP A 47 -7.41 -25.99 -0.35
C ASP A 47 -7.58 -27.25 0.50
N HIS A 48 -6.76 -27.38 1.55
CA HIS A 48 -6.78 -28.51 2.47
C HIS A 48 -7.73 -28.32 3.65
N TYR A 49 -8.30 -27.13 3.81
CA TYR A 49 -9.15 -26.77 4.93
C TYR A 49 -10.62 -26.65 4.54
N CYS A 50 -10.92 -26.79 3.27
CA CYS A 50 -12.29 -26.91 2.79
C CYS A 50 -12.75 -28.37 2.93
N TRP A 51 -13.91 -28.59 3.56
CA TRP A 51 -14.52 -29.91 3.69
C TRP A 51 -15.14 -30.46 2.40
N VAL A 52 -15.32 -29.59 1.42
CA VAL A 52 -15.69 -29.97 0.04
C VAL A 52 -14.43 -30.31 -0.72
N THR A 53 -14.45 -31.39 -1.48
CA THR A 53 -13.33 -31.96 -2.21
C THR A 53 -12.39 -30.96 -2.89
N LYS A 54 -11.09 -31.11 -2.65
CA LYS A 54 -9.89 -30.48 -3.29
C LYS A 54 -10.19 -29.33 -4.25
N LEU A 55 -10.59 -28.19 -3.70
CA LEU A 55 -10.74 -26.96 -4.48
C LEU A 55 -9.37 -26.38 -4.81
N PRO A 56 -9.18 -25.85 -6.03
CA PRO A 56 -7.92 -25.18 -6.37
C PRO A 56 -7.75 -23.92 -5.51
N TYR A 57 -6.57 -23.77 -4.92
CA TYR A 57 -6.20 -22.63 -4.10
C TYR A 57 -4.91 -21.98 -4.62
N THR A 58 -4.82 -20.66 -4.58
CA THR A 58 -3.76 -19.91 -5.25
C THR A 58 -2.73 -19.30 -4.31
N TYR A 59 -2.87 -19.48 -3.02
CA TYR A 59 -1.94 -18.97 -1.98
C TYR A 59 -1.56 -17.49 -2.16
N PRO A 60 -2.51 -16.57 -2.16
CA PRO A 60 -2.27 -15.15 -2.50
C PRO A 60 -1.38 -14.40 -1.51
N HIS A 61 -1.18 -14.94 -0.32
CA HIS A 61 -0.39 -14.35 0.76
C HIS A 61 0.68 -15.31 1.30
N TRP A 62 1.09 -16.29 0.52
CA TRP A 62 1.90 -17.43 0.98
C TRP A 62 3.10 -17.02 1.85
N LEU A 63 3.80 -15.94 1.49
CA LEU A 63 4.97 -15.49 2.23
C LEU A 63 4.57 -14.86 3.57
N TYR A 64 3.41 -14.19 3.62
CA TYR A 64 2.87 -13.68 4.88
C TYR A 64 2.33 -14.79 5.76
N ASP A 65 1.67 -15.80 5.18
CA ASP A 65 1.14 -16.95 5.89
C ASP A 65 2.29 -17.71 6.58
N LEU A 66 3.38 -17.94 5.85
CA LEU A 66 4.59 -18.54 6.40
C LEU A 66 5.21 -17.68 7.52
N PHE A 67 5.29 -16.36 7.32
CA PHE A 67 5.83 -15.42 8.30
C PHE A 67 5.02 -15.44 9.59
N ILE A 68 3.69 -15.38 9.51
CA ILE A 68 2.83 -15.36 10.69
C ILE A 68 2.86 -16.70 11.44
N TYR A 69 2.95 -17.83 10.72
CA TYR A 69 3.13 -19.15 11.30
C TYR A 69 4.45 -19.26 12.09
N LEU A 70 5.56 -18.79 11.52
CA LEU A 70 6.87 -18.81 12.19
C LEU A 70 6.88 -17.99 13.49
N ILE A 71 6.13 -16.90 13.53
CA ILE A 71 5.95 -16.12 14.76
C ILE A 71 5.08 -16.90 15.75
N TYR A 72 3.96 -17.45 15.27
CA TYR A 72 3.04 -18.21 16.10
C TYR A 72 3.71 -19.44 16.73
N SER A 73 4.46 -20.20 15.96
CA SER A 73 5.14 -21.42 16.42
C SER A 73 6.15 -21.15 17.55
N LYS A 74 6.75 -19.94 17.59
CA LYS A 74 7.74 -19.54 18.61
C LYS A 74 7.13 -18.83 19.82
N SER A 75 6.11 -18.02 19.61
CA SER A 75 5.64 -17.04 20.61
C SER A 75 4.12 -17.00 20.75
N GLY A 76 3.40 -17.92 20.11
CA GLY A 76 1.94 -18.00 20.16
C GLY A 76 1.24 -16.72 19.68
N TYR A 77 0.02 -16.54 20.14
CA TYR A 77 -0.78 -15.34 19.80
C TYR A 77 -0.18 -14.04 20.33
N PHE A 78 0.58 -14.09 21.43
CA PHE A 78 1.28 -12.93 21.94
C PHE A 78 2.31 -12.40 20.93
N GLY A 79 3.07 -13.30 20.31
CA GLY A 79 4.02 -12.94 19.25
C GLY A 79 3.35 -12.31 18.05
N ILE A 80 2.18 -12.82 17.61
CA ILE A 80 1.40 -12.22 16.52
C ILE A 80 0.95 -10.80 16.89
N TYR A 81 0.44 -10.61 18.10
CA TYR A 81 0.03 -9.28 18.56
C TYR A 81 1.19 -8.28 18.55
N VAL A 82 2.33 -8.67 19.11
CA VAL A 82 3.53 -7.82 19.12
C VAL A 82 4.01 -7.53 17.69
N SER A 83 4.05 -8.52 16.82
CA SER A 83 4.45 -8.32 15.42
C SER A 83 3.51 -7.36 14.67
N THR A 84 2.22 -7.41 14.96
CA THR A 84 1.22 -6.48 14.41
C THR A 84 1.50 -5.04 14.87
N ILE A 85 1.73 -4.83 16.18
CA ILE A 85 2.11 -3.52 16.73
C ILE A 85 3.37 -2.99 16.03
N VAL A 86 4.41 -3.82 15.96
CA VAL A 86 5.71 -3.42 15.35
C VAL A 86 5.51 -3.04 13.88
N THR A 87 4.77 -3.84 13.12
CA THR A 87 4.51 -3.55 11.70
C THR A 87 3.70 -2.26 11.53
N TYR A 88 2.71 -2.03 12.40
CA TYR A 88 1.93 -0.80 12.37
C TYR A 88 2.75 0.43 12.75
N ILE A 89 3.62 0.34 13.75
CA ILE A 89 4.58 1.40 14.09
C ILE A 89 5.49 1.70 12.90
N ILE A 90 6.04 0.67 12.25
CA ILE A 90 6.89 0.82 11.06
C ILE A 90 6.16 1.58 9.95
N LEU A 91 4.91 1.21 9.65
CA LEU A 91 4.07 1.90 8.66
C LEU A 91 3.94 3.39 8.99
N CYS A 92 3.53 3.71 10.21
CA CYS A 92 3.28 5.08 10.63
C CYS A 92 4.57 5.94 10.69
N LEU A 93 5.69 5.34 11.08
CA LEU A 93 6.99 6.01 11.04
C LEU A 93 7.47 6.24 9.61
N PHE A 94 7.21 5.33 8.66
CA PHE A 94 7.50 5.57 7.25
C PHE A 94 6.63 6.69 6.68
N ILE A 95 5.35 6.75 7.01
CA ILE A 95 4.47 7.86 6.62
C ILE A 95 5.05 9.18 7.14
N TYR A 96 5.44 9.23 8.42
CA TYR A 96 6.05 10.44 9.01
C TYR A 96 7.37 10.81 8.32
N TYR A 97 8.25 9.84 8.10
CA TYR A 97 9.51 10.07 7.40
C TYR A 97 9.32 10.60 5.97
N VAL A 98 8.44 9.96 5.19
CA VAL A 98 8.13 10.37 3.81
C VAL A 98 7.52 11.77 3.80
N SER A 99 6.56 12.03 4.68
CA SER A 99 5.95 13.36 4.84
C SER A 99 6.99 14.44 5.16
N LEU A 100 7.93 14.17 6.07
CA LEU A 100 9.04 15.10 6.36
C LEU A 100 9.92 15.40 5.15
N LYS A 101 10.14 14.41 4.29
CA LYS A 101 10.97 14.57 3.08
C LYS A 101 10.27 15.34 1.98
N LEU A 102 8.95 15.17 1.85
CA LEU A 102 8.16 15.80 0.79
C LEU A 102 7.65 17.18 1.19
N ILE A 103 7.04 17.31 2.37
CA ILE A 103 6.42 18.55 2.85
C ILE A 103 7.49 19.55 3.36
N LYS A 104 8.62 19.03 3.90
CA LYS A 104 9.72 19.84 4.49
C LYS A 104 9.27 20.72 5.69
N ASN A 105 8.11 20.46 6.26
CA ASN A 105 7.58 21.16 7.43
C ASN A 105 7.26 20.12 8.52
N GLU A 106 7.89 20.26 9.69
CA GLU A 106 7.79 19.28 10.78
C GLU A 106 6.39 19.21 11.39
N PHE A 107 5.74 20.37 11.55
CA PHE A 107 4.41 20.44 12.14
C PHE A 107 3.36 19.78 11.24
N PHE A 108 3.30 20.17 9.97
CA PHE A 108 2.34 19.57 9.03
C PHE A 108 2.60 18.09 8.78
N SER A 109 3.87 17.67 8.76
CA SER A 109 4.21 16.25 8.63
C SER A 109 3.76 15.44 9.84
N LEU A 110 3.87 15.98 11.05
CA LEU A 110 3.39 15.33 12.26
C LEU A 110 1.86 15.24 12.26
N VAL A 111 1.17 16.35 11.98
CA VAL A 111 -0.31 16.40 11.93
C VAL A 111 -0.84 15.37 10.92
N LEU A 112 -0.29 15.36 9.69
CA LEU A 112 -0.67 14.38 8.66
C LEU A 112 -0.46 12.95 9.16
N SER A 113 0.70 12.69 9.78
CA SER A 113 1.01 11.34 10.28
C SER A 113 0.07 10.91 11.40
N ILE A 114 -0.30 11.79 12.32
CA ILE A 114 -1.28 11.50 13.37
C ILE A 114 -2.65 11.18 12.77
N VAL A 115 -3.10 11.97 11.78
CA VAL A 115 -4.35 11.68 11.06
C VAL A 115 -4.28 10.30 10.39
N CYS A 116 -3.16 9.97 9.74
CA CYS A 116 -2.95 8.65 9.14
C CYS A 116 -2.95 7.53 10.19
N VAL A 117 -2.33 7.73 11.36
CA VAL A 117 -2.37 6.75 12.46
C VAL A 117 -3.81 6.43 12.82
N PHE A 118 -4.65 7.42 13.07
CA PHE A 118 -6.06 7.18 13.41
C PHE A 118 -6.85 6.51 12.27
N ARG A 119 -6.63 6.93 11.03
CA ARG A 119 -7.36 6.37 9.88
C ARG A 119 -6.93 4.95 9.54
N LEU A 120 -5.66 4.63 9.69
CA LEU A 120 -5.11 3.31 9.40
C LEU A 120 -5.26 2.33 10.57
N SER A 121 -5.75 2.77 11.74
CA SER A 121 -5.95 1.87 12.88
C SER A 121 -6.88 0.69 12.57
N MET A 122 -7.85 0.88 11.67
CA MET A 122 -8.73 -0.20 11.20
C MET A 122 -7.97 -1.35 10.52
N PHE A 123 -6.76 -1.07 9.98
CA PHE A 123 -5.87 -2.07 9.38
C PHE A 123 -4.81 -2.59 10.36
N ALA A 124 -4.81 -2.11 11.64
CA ALA A 124 -3.88 -2.57 12.67
C ALA A 124 -4.26 -3.95 13.22
N VAL A 125 -4.39 -4.91 12.32
CA VAL A 125 -4.73 -6.31 12.54
C VAL A 125 -3.70 -7.20 11.88
N ALA A 126 -3.60 -8.46 12.30
CA ALA A 126 -2.61 -9.41 11.77
C ALA A 126 -3.01 -9.91 10.37
N ARG A 127 -2.81 -9.07 9.36
CA ARG A 127 -3.09 -9.34 7.94
C ARG A 127 -1.97 -8.79 7.06
N ALA A 128 -1.79 -9.35 5.88
CA ALA A 128 -0.79 -8.95 4.87
C ALA A 128 -0.93 -7.48 4.42
N GLN A 129 -2.09 -6.87 4.63
CA GLN A 129 -2.40 -5.48 4.25
C GLN A 129 -1.43 -4.47 4.86
N LEU A 130 -1.01 -4.64 6.12
CA LEU A 130 -0.05 -3.70 6.75
C LEU A 130 1.28 -3.64 6.01
N ILE A 131 1.81 -4.80 5.57
CA ILE A 131 3.06 -4.86 4.81
C ILE A 131 2.87 -4.23 3.43
N SER A 132 1.72 -4.46 2.80
CA SER A 132 1.40 -3.84 1.51
C SER A 132 1.32 -2.32 1.60
N LEU A 133 0.72 -1.78 2.66
CA LEU A 133 0.66 -0.33 2.89
C LEU A 133 2.06 0.28 3.10
N ILE A 134 2.95 -0.43 3.80
CA ILE A 134 4.37 -0.02 3.90
C ILE A 134 4.98 0.02 2.50
N GLY A 135 4.74 -1.02 1.69
CA GLY A 135 5.20 -1.10 0.30
C GLY A 135 4.73 0.12 -0.52
N PHE A 136 3.45 0.46 -0.48
CA PHE A 136 2.89 1.61 -1.23
C PHE A 136 3.44 2.96 -0.77
N VAL A 137 3.63 3.17 0.53
CA VAL A 137 4.25 4.41 1.05
C VAL A 137 5.69 4.56 0.55
N LEU A 138 6.46 3.48 0.57
CA LEU A 138 7.84 3.48 0.08
C LEU A 138 7.90 3.59 -1.44
N GLU A 139 7.01 2.93 -2.15
CA GLU A 139 6.87 3.01 -3.60
C GLU A 139 6.64 4.45 -4.05
N PHE A 140 5.65 5.12 -3.47
CA PHE A 140 5.37 6.53 -3.74
C PHE A 140 6.62 7.40 -3.55
N TYR A 141 7.31 7.22 -2.42
CA TYR A 141 8.55 7.94 -2.15
C TYR A 141 9.63 7.68 -3.21
N PHE A 142 9.83 6.41 -3.58
CA PHE A 142 10.89 6.07 -4.54
C PHE A 142 10.55 6.48 -5.96
N ILE A 143 9.29 6.50 -6.38
CA ILE A 143 8.87 7.06 -7.67
C ILE A 143 9.20 8.56 -7.70
N CYS A 144 8.81 9.33 -6.67
CA CYS A 144 9.16 10.74 -6.57
C CYS A 144 10.67 10.96 -6.65
N ARG A 145 11.46 10.17 -5.92
CA ARG A 145 12.93 10.29 -5.93
C ARG A 145 13.56 9.84 -7.25
N LEU A 146 12.96 8.86 -7.92
CA LEU A 146 13.41 8.42 -9.24
C LEU A 146 13.23 9.54 -10.27
N VAL A 147 12.04 10.12 -10.33
CA VAL A 147 11.70 11.20 -11.25
C VAL A 147 12.53 12.46 -10.97
N GLU A 148 12.77 12.78 -9.68
CA GLU A 148 13.54 13.96 -9.29
C GLU A 148 15.05 13.83 -9.59
N THR A 149 15.63 12.64 -9.38
CA THR A 149 17.09 12.48 -9.37
C THR A 149 17.67 11.63 -10.49
N GLY A 150 16.86 10.81 -11.16
CA GLY A 150 17.30 9.88 -12.21
C GLY A 150 18.22 8.73 -11.72
N LYS A 151 18.33 8.51 -10.41
CA LYS A 151 19.27 7.52 -9.87
C LYS A 151 18.68 6.11 -9.97
N LYS A 152 19.33 5.22 -10.69
CA LYS A 152 18.91 3.81 -10.91
C LYS A 152 18.67 3.00 -9.62
N LYS A 153 19.30 3.36 -8.49
CA LYS A 153 19.07 2.70 -7.22
C LYS A 153 17.60 2.72 -6.79
N TYR A 154 16.85 3.76 -7.15
CA TYR A 154 15.42 3.85 -6.84
C TYR A 154 14.58 2.87 -7.66
N SER A 155 14.99 2.58 -8.90
CA SER A 155 14.38 1.49 -9.69
C SER A 155 14.59 0.12 -9.00
N ILE A 156 15.79 -0.12 -8.46
CA ILE A 156 16.07 -1.36 -7.73
C ILE A 156 15.16 -1.50 -6.50
N PHE A 157 14.99 -0.43 -5.71
CA PHE A 157 14.06 -0.47 -4.57
C PHE A 157 12.61 -0.69 -5.01
N LEU A 158 12.18 -0.10 -6.12
CA LEU A 158 10.84 -0.33 -6.69
C LEU A 158 10.67 -1.79 -7.12
N PHE A 159 11.67 -2.42 -7.73
CA PHE A 159 11.64 -3.84 -8.06
C PHE A 159 11.52 -4.73 -6.82
N LEU A 160 12.28 -4.43 -5.77
CA LEU A 160 12.20 -5.18 -4.50
C LEU A 160 10.82 -5.06 -3.84
N ILE A 161 10.23 -3.87 -3.85
CA ILE A 161 8.87 -3.65 -3.33
C ILE A 161 7.85 -4.39 -4.18
N CYS A 162 7.95 -4.32 -5.51
CA CYS A 162 7.07 -5.03 -6.42
C CYS A 162 7.09 -6.54 -6.18
N LEU A 163 8.30 -7.14 -6.06
CA LEU A 163 8.47 -8.55 -5.71
C LEU A 163 7.93 -8.89 -4.33
N LEU A 164 8.15 -8.03 -3.35
CA LEU A 164 7.61 -8.22 -2.00
C LEU A 164 6.08 -8.27 -2.03
N ILE A 165 5.43 -7.29 -2.66
CA ILE A 165 3.96 -7.24 -2.77
C ILE A 165 3.44 -8.45 -3.53
N ALA A 166 4.09 -8.86 -4.63
CA ALA A 166 3.69 -10.02 -5.42
C ALA A 166 3.67 -11.35 -4.62
N ASN A 167 4.44 -11.46 -3.54
CA ASN A 167 4.56 -12.67 -2.73
C ASN A 167 3.89 -12.56 -1.36
N VAL A 168 3.83 -11.35 -0.77
CA VAL A 168 3.18 -11.11 0.52
C VAL A 168 1.68 -10.89 0.37
N HIS A 169 1.26 -10.24 -0.74
CA HIS A 169 -0.14 -9.88 -0.97
C HIS A 169 -0.42 -9.72 -2.46
N ALA A 170 -0.36 -10.81 -3.19
CA ALA A 170 -0.47 -10.83 -4.65
C ALA A 170 -1.74 -10.17 -5.21
N THR A 171 -2.83 -10.17 -4.44
CA THR A 171 -4.12 -9.60 -4.83
C THR A 171 -4.10 -8.09 -4.99
N VAL A 172 -3.24 -7.39 -4.25
CA VAL A 172 -3.09 -5.93 -4.35
C VAL A 172 -1.93 -5.51 -5.25
N TRP A 173 -1.18 -6.46 -5.81
CA TRP A 173 -0.06 -6.17 -6.70
C TRP A 173 -0.41 -5.27 -7.90
N PRO A 174 -1.58 -5.36 -8.54
CA PRO A 174 -1.94 -4.46 -9.62
C PRO A 174 -2.03 -2.99 -9.21
N PHE A 175 -2.34 -2.70 -7.94
CA PHE A 175 -2.39 -1.33 -7.42
C PHE A 175 -1.01 -0.67 -7.37
N PHE A 176 0.08 -1.46 -7.34
CA PHE A 176 1.44 -0.95 -7.50
C PHE A 176 1.59 -0.09 -8.77
N PHE A 177 0.94 -0.44 -9.86
CA PHE A 177 1.07 0.28 -11.12
C PHE A 177 0.24 1.57 -11.18
N ILE A 178 -0.76 1.71 -10.33
CA ILE A 178 -1.62 2.90 -10.29
C ILE A 178 -0.82 4.14 -9.89
N LEU A 179 0.16 4.01 -8.99
CA LEU A 179 0.98 5.14 -8.54
C LEU A 179 1.91 5.71 -9.61
N PHE A 180 2.16 4.99 -10.69
CA PHE A 180 2.91 5.50 -11.84
C PHE A 180 2.04 6.35 -12.78
N LEU A 181 0.72 6.12 -12.83
CA LEU A 181 -0.18 6.73 -13.81
C LEU A 181 -0.20 8.26 -13.76
N PRO A 182 -0.19 8.94 -12.59
CA PRO A 182 -0.15 10.39 -12.54
C PRO A 182 1.06 10.99 -13.24
N PHE A 183 2.22 10.34 -13.15
CA PHE A 183 3.45 10.82 -13.81
C PHE A 183 3.40 10.63 -15.33
N PHE A 184 2.84 9.52 -15.80
CA PHE A 184 2.61 9.30 -17.22
C PHE A 184 1.56 10.26 -17.78
N GLY A 185 0.47 10.48 -17.03
CA GLY A 185 -0.57 11.44 -17.40
C GLY A 185 -0.02 12.87 -17.54
N GLU A 186 0.77 13.32 -16.57
CA GLU A 186 1.41 14.66 -16.64
C GLU A 186 2.38 14.77 -17.83
N TYR A 187 3.16 13.70 -18.09
CA TYR A 187 4.05 13.68 -19.25
C TYR A 187 3.29 13.80 -20.57
N ILE A 188 2.19 13.04 -20.73
CA ILE A 188 1.34 13.09 -21.93
C ILE A 188 0.74 14.48 -22.10
N CYS A 189 0.20 15.06 -21.04
CA CYS A 189 -0.36 16.40 -21.07
C CYS A 189 0.69 17.47 -21.42
N ALA A 190 1.90 17.36 -20.89
CA ALA A 190 2.98 18.30 -21.15
C ALA A 190 3.52 18.24 -22.58
N GLU A 191 3.71 17.04 -23.12
CA GLU A 191 4.40 16.82 -24.40
C GLU A 191 3.45 16.85 -25.59
N TYR A 192 2.28 16.23 -25.47
CA TYR A 192 1.37 16.03 -26.62
C TYR A 192 0.18 16.99 -26.64
N LEU A 193 -0.44 17.24 -25.51
CA LEU A 193 -1.65 18.06 -25.46
C LEU A 193 -1.31 19.55 -25.42
N LYS A 194 -0.05 19.94 -25.14
CA LYS A 194 0.42 21.32 -25.03
C LYS A 194 -0.58 22.21 -24.29
N VAL A 195 -1.20 21.63 -23.23
CA VAL A 195 -2.23 22.33 -22.47
C VAL A 195 -1.69 23.67 -22.00
N GLN A 196 -2.23 24.75 -22.53
CA GLN A 196 -1.80 26.10 -22.18
C GLN A 196 -2.02 26.34 -20.70
N LYS A 197 -1.08 27.06 -20.07
CA LYS A 197 -0.99 27.38 -18.64
C LYS A 197 -2.14 28.26 -18.11
N ASN A 198 -3.36 28.14 -18.61
CA ASN A 198 -4.46 29.03 -18.28
C ASN A 198 -5.16 28.75 -16.94
N PHE A 199 -4.72 27.72 -16.23
CA PHE A 199 -5.18 27.42 -14.88
C PHE A 199 -3.99 27.43 -13.91
N LYS A 200 -4.28 27.55 -12.62
CA LYS A 200 -3.30 27.47 -11.52
C LYS A 200 -2.57 26.09 -11.43
N LEU A 201 -2.83 25.21 -12.40
CA LEU A 201 -2.18 23.92 -12.56
C LEU A 201 -0.82 24.11 -13.28
N LYS A 202 0.25 23.71 -12.61
CA LYS A 202 1.55 23.57 -13.23
C LYS A 202 1.62 22.22 -13.94
N ILE A 203 1.85 22.27 -15.24
CA ILE A 203 2.19 21.09 -16.03
C ILE A 203 3.68 21.23 -16.36
N GLU A 204 4.50 20.38 -15.76
CA GLU A 204 5.93 20.38 -16.03
C GLU A 204 6.32 19.06 -16.71
N LYS A 205 7.33 19.16 -17.58
CA LYS A 205 7.89 17.96 -18.19
C LYS A 205 8.47 17.05 -17.10
N VAL A 206 7.92 15.84 -17.01
CA VAL A 206 8.38 14.84 -16.04
C VAL A 206 9.81 14.45 -16.37
N SER A 207 10.74 14.74 -15.45
CA SER A 207 12.14 14.38 -15.61
C SER A 207 12.29 12.86 -15.57
N HIS A 208 13.29 12.33 -16.29
CA HIS A 208 13.64 10.92 -16.27
C HIS A 208 12.49 9.92 -16.60
N ILE A 209 11.50 10.37 -17.40
CA ILE A 209 10.35 9.54 -17.80
C ILE A 209 10.76 8.21 -18.43
N ARG A 210 11.84 8.21 -19.26
CA ARG A 210 12.36 6.98 -19.87
C ARG A 210 12.76 5.95 -18.83
N LEU A 211 13.46 6.36 -17.76
CA LEU A 211 13.85 5.45 -16.67
C LEU A 211 12.63 4.97 -15.89
N LEU A 212 11.64 5.85 -15.67
CA LEU A 212 10.37 5.48 -15.03
C LEU A 212 9.61 4.45 -15.88
N SER A 213 9.53 4.63 -17.21
CA SER A 213 8.87 3.68 -18.12
C SER A 213 9.56 2.32 -18.15
N ILE A 214 10.90 2.29 -18.15
CA ILE A 214 11.67 1.04 -18.08
C ILE A 214 11.39 0.34 -16.74
N THR A 215 11.37 1.10 -15.63
CA THR A 215 11.07 0.57 -14.29
C THR A 215 9.68 -0.03 -14.25
N PHE A 216 8.67 0.68 -14.76
CA PHE A 216 7.30 0.20 -14.88
C PHE A 216 7.23 -1.08 -15.71
N GLY A 217 7.83 -1.10 -16.91
CA GLY A 217 7.81 -2.25 -17.81
C GLY A 217 8.46 -3.49 -17.19
N ILE A 218 9.62 -3.35 -16.55
CA ILE A 218 10.29 -4.48 -15.85
C ILE A 218 9.42 -4.95 -14.69
N SER A 219 8.83 -4.05 -13.91
CA SER A 219 7.98 -4.41 -12.77
C SER A 219 6.77 -5.25 -13.19
N LEU A 220 6.22 -5.04 -14.40
CA LEU A 220 5.14 -5.87 -14.93
C LEU A 220 5.51 -7.36 -15.05
N PHE A 221 6.77 -7.68 -15.31
CA PHE A 221 7.23 -9.06 -15.40
C PHE A 221 7.50 -9.70 -14.05
N LEU A 222 7.69 -8.91 -12.99
CA LEU A 222 8.03 -9.44 -11.66
C LEU A 222 6.89 -10.23 -11.01
N GLY A 223 5.65 -10.01 -11.42
CA GLY A 223 4.51 -10.82 -10.98
C GLY A 223 4.60 -12.31 -11.37
N ILE A 224 5.46 -12.68 -12.34
CA ILE A 224 5.71 -14.08 -12.72
C ILE A 224 6.31 -14.88 -11.56
N PHE A 225 7.04 -14.21 -10.66
CA PHE A 225 7.68 -14.83 -9.49
C PHE A 225 6.71 -15.04 -8.31
N SER A 226 5.42 -14.73 -8.47
CA SER A 226 4.39 -15.12 -7.50
C SER A 226 3.89 -16.54 -7.78
N PRO A 227 3.56 -17.34 -6.76
CA PRO A 227 2.93 -18.64 -6.96
C PRO A 227 1.68 -18.51 -7.80
N SER A 228 1.40 -19.51 -8.64
CA SER A 228 0.23 -19.55 -9.55
C SER A 228 0.05 -18.36 -10.49
N LYS A 229 0.99 -17.39 -10.53
CA LYS A 229 0.90 -16.15 -11.31
C LYS A 229 -0.39 -15.35 -11.01
N ILE A 230 -0.89 -15.46 -9.79
CA ILE A 230 -2.17 -14.86 -9.36
C ILE A 230 -2.21 -13.34 -9.53
N CYS A 231 -1.05 -12.68 -9.47
CA CYS A 231 -0.91 -11.24 -9.74
C CYS A 231 -1.62 -10.80 -11.02
N TYR A 232 -1.60 -11.62 -12.07
CA TYR A 232 -2.20 -11.29 -13.37
C TYR A 232 -3.67 -11.68 -13.50
N THR A 233 -4.12 -12.66 -12.74
CA THR A 233 -5.45 -13.25 -12.92
C THR A 233 -6.47 -12.82 -11.87
N TYR A 234 -6.01 -12.35 -10.72
CA TYR A 234 -6.89 -12.10 -9.57
C TYR A 234 -7.93 -11.01 -9.84
N ILE A 235 -7.53 -9.88 -10.41
CA ILE A 235 -8.48 -8.80 -10.74
C ILE A 235 -9.57 -9.31 -11.68
N PHE A 236 -9.20 -10.04 -12.73
CA PHE A 236 -10.17 -10.59 -13.67
C PHE A 236 -11.12 -11.58 -12.99
N ARG A 237 -10.61 -12.42 -12.08
CA ARG A 237 -11.46 -13.34 -11.30
C ARG A 237 -12.45 -12.61 -10.40
N ILE A 238 -12.05 -11.50 -9.77
CA ILE A 238 -12.95 -10.68 -8.96
C ILE A 238 -13.99 -10.01 -9.86
N MET A 239 -13.57 -9.42 -10.98
CA MET A 239 -14.50 -8.69 -11.86
C MET A 239 -15.52 -9.58 -12.57
N VAL A 240 -15.18 -10.83 -12.86
CA VAL A 240 -16.04 -11.77 -13.60
C VAL A 240 -16.75 -12.77 -12.67
N GLY A 241 -16.21 -12.96 -11.44
CA GLY A 241 -16.74 -13.95 -10.51
C GLY A 241 -17.90 -13.44 -9.65
N ASP A 242 -18.67 -14.39 -9.09
CA ASP A 242 -19.78 -14.10 -8.18
C ASP A 242 -19.34 -13.53 -6.82
N SER A 243 -18.04 -13.47 -6.55
CA SER A 243 -17.49 -12.93 -5.28
C SER A 243 -17.93 -11.48 -5.00
N GLN A 244 -18.14 -10.67 -6.04
CA GLN A 244 -18.67 -9.30 -5.88
C GLN A 244 -20.09 -9.26 -5.30
N LYS A 245 -20.88 -10.34 -5.45
CA LYS A 245 -22.24 -10.40 -4.93
C LYS A 245 -22.31 -10.73 -3.45
N TYR A 246 -21.28 -11.37 -2.90
CA TYR A 246 -21.31 -11.96 -1.56
C TYR A 246 -20.27 -11.38 -0.60
N LEU A 247 -19.21 -10.74 -1.10
CA LEU A 247 -18.16 -10.18 -0.26
C LEU A 247 -18.33 -8.66 -0.14
N LEU A 248 -18.66 -8.18 1.05
CA LEU A 248 -18.82 -6.76 1.36
C LEU A 248 -17.59 -5.92 0.98
N GLU A 249 -16.40 -6.51 1.10
CA GLU A 249 -15.13 -5.86 0.74
C GLU A 249 -15.02 -5.55 -0.77
N HIS A 250 -15.81 -6.20 -1.61
CA HIS A 250 -15.84 -6.00 -3.06
C HIS A 250 -16.96 -5.07 -3.52
N PHE A 251 -17.80 -4.59 -2.63
CA PHE A 251 -18.85 -3.65 -2.99
C PHE A 251 -18.28 -2.29 -3.36
N PRO A 252 -18.89 -1.57 -4.31
CA PRO A 252 -18.47 -0.23 -4.67
C PRO A 252 -18.53 0.69 -3.44
N LEU A 253 -17.51 1.53 -3.27
CA LEU A 253 -17.47 2.52 -2.23
C LEU A 253 -18.52 3.59 -2.50
N THR A 254 -19.57 3.64 -1.69
CA THR A 254 -20.63 4.63 -1.83
C THR A 254 -20.48 5.76 -0.82
N VAL A 255 -20.91 6.97 -1.21
CA VAL A 255 -20.88 8.14 -0.32
C VAL A 255 -21.82 7.95 0.88
N ILE A 256 -22.89 7.17 0.71
CA ILE A 256 -23.87 6.89 1.79
C ILE A 256 -23.22 6.04 2.88
N GLU A 257 -22.47 5.03 2.53
CA GLU A 257 -21.81 4.13 3.48
C GLU A 257 -20.53 4.74 4.08
N HIS A 258 -19.90 5.66 3.33
CA HIS A 258 -18.62 6.27 3.72
C HIS A 258 -18.68 7.82 3.62
N PRO A 259 -19.54 8.51 4.38
CA PRO A 259 -19.72 9.96 4.27
C PRO A 259 -18.46 10.77 4.58
N TYR A 260 -17.55 10.22 5.40
CA TYR A 260 -16.27 10.85 5.69
C TYR A 260 -15.37 10.97 4.44
N PHE A 261 -15.54 10.11 3.44
CA PHE A 261 -14.80 10.22 2.19
C PHE A 261 -15.20 11.48 1.42
N LEU A 262 -16.51 11.78 1.36
CA LEU A 262 -17.01 13.03 0.81
C LEU A 262 -16.51 14.23 1.61
N ILE A 263 -16.55 14.15 2.95
CA ILE A 263 -16.04 15.21 3.82
C ILE A 263 -14.56 15.49 3.53
N MET A 264 -13.73 14.46 3.38
CA MET A 264 -12.32 14.63 3.03
C MET A 264 -12.14 15.31 1.67
N ILE A 265 -12.90 14.92 0.65
CA ILE A 265 -12.87 15.55 -0.67
C ILE A 265 -13.28 17.03 -0.55
N LEU A 266 -14.36 17.34 0.18
CA LEU A 266 -14.83 18.71 0.40
C LEU A 266 -13.77 19.56 1.12
N ILE A 267 -13.15 19.04 2.18
CA ILE A 267 -12.05 19.72 2.88
C ILE A 267 -10.89 20.00 1.90
N LEU A 268 -10.49 19.00 1.09
CA LEU A 268 -9.46 19.18 0.10
C LEU A 268 -9.82 20.28 -0.91
N CYS A 269 -11.04 20.25 -1.44
CA CYS A 269 -11.53 21.28 -2.37
C CYS A 269 -11.51 22.68 -1.71
N VAL A 270 -11.97 22.80 -0.47
CA VAL A 270 -11.93 24.07 0.28
C VAL A 270 -10.49 24.54 0.45
N VAL A 271 -9.57 23.68 0.89
CA VAL A 271 -8.16 24.02 1.03
C VAL A 271 -7.57 24.49 -0.32
N LEU A 272 -7.86 23.80 -1.41
CA LEU A 272 -7.38 24.15 -2.74
C LEU A 272 -7.94 25.50 -3.23
N ILE A 273 -9.19 25.81 -2.95
CA ILE A 273 -9.83 27.09 -3.31
C ILE A 273 -9.20 28.24 -2.52
N PHE A 274 -9.08 28.11 -1.21
CA PHE A 274 -8.61 29.20 -0.34
C PHE A 274 -7.10 29.43 -0.39
N THR A 275 -6.31 28.36 -0.49
CA THR A 275 -4.84 28.48 -0.54
C THR A 275 -4.33 28.77 -1.95
N SER A 276 -5.13 28.48 -2.97
CA SER A 276 -4.76 28.66 -4.39
C SER A 276 -3.33 28.21 -4.69
N PRO A 277 -2.88 27.02 -4.21
CA PRO A 277 -1.52 26.58 -4.41
C PRO A 277 -1.25 26.36 -5.90
N LYS A 278 0.00 26.55 -6.30
CA LYS A 278 0.46 26.07 -7.61
C LYS A 278 0.66 24.56 -7.48
N ILE A 279 -0.30 23.77 -7.99
CA ILE A 279 -0.29 22.31 -7.89
C ILE A 279 0.20 21.74 -9.21
N TYR A 280 1.07 20.74 -9.15
CA TYR A 280 1.40 19.95 -10.33
C TYR A 280 0.23 19.03 -10.69
N LEU A 281 0.01 18.80 -12.00
CA LEU A 281 -1.08 17.95 -12.45
C LEU A 281 -1.02 16.56 -11.81
N ARG A 282 0.18 15.97 -11.66
CA ARG A 282 0.38 14.69 -11.00
C ARG A 282 -0.06 14.68 -9.53
N GLU A 283 0.07 15.81 -8.81
CA GLU A 283 -0.33 15.92 -7.40
C GLU A 283 -1.85 15.93 -7.22
N LEU A 284 -2.59 16.29 -8.27
CA LEU A 284 -4.05 16.27 -8.24
C LEU A 284 -4.61 14.83 -8.32
N PHE A 285 -3.86 13.90 -8.93
CA PHE A 285 -4.26 12.52 -9.15
C PHE A 285 -3.59 11.53 -8.17
N MET A 286 -2.79 12.03 -7.23
CA MET A 286 -2.20 11.28 -6.12
C MET A 286 -3.03 11.41 -4.84
#